data_b5e5bf5ae9a90fe8305f636b1a5147fa
#
_entry.id   b5e5bf5ae9a90fe8305f636b1a5147fa
#
_cell.length_a   1.000
_cell.length_b   1.000
_cell.length_c   1.000
_cell.angle_alpha   90.00
_cell.angle_beta   90.00
_cell.angle_gamma   90.00
#
_symmetry.space_group_name_H-M   'P 1'
#
loop_
_entity.id
_entity.type
_entity.pdbx_description
1 polymer ?
#
loop_
_entity_poly.entity_id
_entity_poly.type
_entity_poly.pdbx_seq_one_letter_code
_entity_poly.pdbx_strand_id
1 'polypeptide(L)'
;MFVVWQVSVPAAWHGCVERHEERVEAKIPPMVFPRVNGLRTVEFGNPGESREKLIALILDGNKRATAGTLEWDYEAENEPIESVGERLAVIDNLQRHVATIQATRVEVHRFADVPDEFALAEAEGDLTGDDFRESHFKFWSELGLPISDETKIVLVYFDLVEDRRKLV
;
A
#
# COMPACT_ATOMS: atom_id res chain seq x y z
N MET A 1 0.59 -1.80 -12.32
CA MET A 1 -0.12 -2.84 -11.55
C MET A 1 0.47 -2.80 -10.13
N PHE A 2 -0.16 -2.70 -9.13
CA PHE A 2 -0.43 -1.66 -8.14
C PHE A 2 -0.33 -2.25 -6.73
N VAL A 3 0.14 -1.45 -5.79
CA VAL A 3 0.07 -1.78 -4.37
C VAL A 3 -1.39 -1.65 -3.94
N VAL A 4 -1.96 -2.71 -3.44
CA VAL A 4 -3.22 -2.68 -2.70
C VAL A 4 -2.90 -3.13 -1.29
N TRP A 5 -3.08 -2.24 -0.36
CA TRP A 5 -3.26 -2.62 1.03
C TRP A 5 -4.62 -3.30 1.12
N GLN A 6 -4.66 -4.60 0.85
CA GLN A 6 -5.91 -5.34 0.94
C GLN A 6 -6.09 -5.87 2.35
N VAL A 7 -6.84 -5.12 3.14
CA VAL A 7 -7.48 -5.69 4.32
C VAL A 7 -8.75 -6.40 3.83
N SER A 8 -8.87 -7.69 4.09
CA SER A 8 -10.08 -8.45 3.85
C SER A 8 -11.22 -7.85 4.66
N VAL A 9 -12.10 -7.10 4.00
CA VAL A 9 -13.36 -6.64 4.61
C VAL A 9 -14.29 -7.85 4.73
N PRO A 10 -14.76 -8.24 5.93
CA PRO A 10 -15.79 -9.25 6.03
C PRO A 10 -17.07 -8.72 5.37
N ALA A 11 -17.58 -9.45 4.41
CA ALA A 11 -18.88 -9.19 3.78
C ALA A 11 -20.03 -9.38 4.78
N ALA A 12 -20.46 -8.31 5.45
CA ALA A 12 -21.74 -8.26 6.15
C ALA A 12 -22.15 -6.83 6.52
N TRP A 13 -22.69 -6.08 5.56
CA TRP A 13 -23.58 -4.97 5.90
C TRP A 13 -24.65 -4.81 4.83
N HIS A 14 -25.70 -5.66 4.91
CA HIS A 14 -27.01 -5.36 4.34
C HIS A 14 -28.04 -5.65 5.43
N GLY A 15 -28.62 -4.61 5.98
CA GLY A 15 -29.69 -4.73 6.95
C GLY A 15 -30.14 -3.39 7.51
N CYS A 16 -31.06 -2.74 6.79
CA CYS A 16 -31.84 -1.62 7.26
C CYS A 16 -32.75 -2.05 8.42
N VAL A 17 -32.65 -1.40 9.58
CA VAL A 17 -33.80 -1.17 10.51
C VAL A 17 -33.47 0.04 11.37
N GLU A 18 -34.34 1.06 11.27
CA GLU A 18 -34.42 2.19 12.20
C GLU A 18 -34.77 1.71 13.61
N ARG A 19 -34.01 2.13 14.61
CA ARG A 19 -34.52 2.33 15.99
C ARG A 19 -33.59 3.29 16.76
N HIS A 20 -34.21 4.18 17.50
CA HIS A 20 -33.69 5.25 18.35
C HIS A 20 -32.53 4.86 19.28
N GLU A 21 -31.55 5.76 19.32
CA GLU A 21 -30.74 6.27 20.42
C GLU A 21 -30.34 5.35 21.58
N GLU A 22 -29.12 4.90 21.50
CA GLU A 22 -28.12 5.08 22.56
C GLU A 22 -26.75 5.04 21.87
N ARG A 23 -26.09 6.20 21.84
CA ARG A 23 -24.75 6.33 21.27
C ARG A 23 -23.76 5.64 22.21
N VAL A 24 -23.72 4.33 22.17
CA VAL A 24 -22.57 3.58 22.67
C VAL A 24 -21.46 3.86 21.67
N GLU A 25 -20.53 4.73 22.02
CA GLU A 25 -19.23 4.79 21.36
C GLU A 25 -18.61 3.40 21.52
N ALA A 26 -18.89 2.52 20.59
CA ALA A 26 -18.14 1.30 20.44
C ALA A 26 -16.69 1.76 20.16
N LYS A 27 -15.82 1.71 21.18
CA LYS A 27 -14.38 1.78 21.00
C LYS A 27 -14.04 0.68 20.00
N ILE A 28 -13.89 1.04 18.71
CA ILE A 28 -13.28 0.17 17.73
C ILE A 28 -11.92 -0.18 18.32
N PRO A 29 -11.62 -1.46 18.61
CA PRO A 29 -10.31 -1.81 19.10
C PRO A 29 -9.30 -1.36 18.06
N PRO A 30 -8.12 -0.82 18.45
CA PRO A 30 -7.11 -0.44 17.49
C PRO A 30 -6.85 -1.64 16.57
N MET A 31 -6.98 -1.46 15.27
CA MET A 31 -6.64 -2.51 14.31
C MET A 31 -5.16 -2.82 14.51
N VAL A 32 -4.88 -4.04 14.93
CA VAL A 32 -3.50 -4.51 15.06
C VAL A 32 -3.11 -5.01 13.68
N PHE A 33 -2.33 -4.21 12.97
CA PHE A 33 -1.80 -4.63 11.67
C PHE A 33 -1.02 -5.94 11.81
N PRO A 34 -1.15 -6.86 10.84
CA PRO A 34 -0.42 -8.11 10.88
C PRO A 34 1.09 -7.84 11.01
N ARG A 35 1.72 -8.55 11.94
CA ARG A 35 3.17 -8.51 12.11
C ARG A 35 3.76 -9.87 11.87
N VAL A 36 4.84 -9.90 11.11
CA VAL A 36 5.61 -11.12 10.87
C VAL A 36 7.04 -10.85 11.31
N ASN A 37 7.57 -11.72 12.16
CA ASN A 37 8.90 -11.56 12.77
C ASN A 37 9.11 -10.19 13.46
N GLY A 38 8.02 -9.63 14.05
CA GLY A 38 8.04 -8.34 14.72
C GLY A 38 7.95 -7.13 13.79
N LEU A 39 7.97 -7.32 12.47
CA LEU A 39 7.86 -6.27 11.47
C LEU A 39 6.40 -6.10 11.03
N ARG A 40 5.99 -4.87 10.73
CA ARG A 40 4.73 -4.58 10.04
C ARG A 40 4.80 -5.19 8.62
N THR A 41 3.71 -5.79 8.17
CA THR A 41 3.66 -6.41 6.84
C THR A 41 3.32 -5.41 5.77
N VAL A 42 3.78 -5.66 4.55
CA VAL A 42 3.40 -4.95 3.33
C VAL A 42 3.09 -5.94 2.22
N GLU A 43 1.99 -5.71 1.53
CA GLU A 43 1.55 -6.48 0.37
C GLU A 43 1.60 -5.61 -0.88
N PHE A 44 2.13 -6.15 -1.97
CA PHE A 44 2.21 -5.43 -3.24
C PHE A 44 1.25 -6.03 -4.26
N GLY A 45 0.47 -5.18 -4.90
CA GLY A 45 -0.46 -5.58 -5.94
C GLY A 45 -1.58 -6.51 -5.47
N ASN A 46 -2.48 -6.83 -6.41
CA ASN A 46 -3.54 -7.79 -6.15
C ASN A 46 -2.98 -9.21 -5.97
N PRO A 47 -3.61 -10.05 -5.12
CA PRO A 47 -3.23 -11.45 -5.01
C PRO A 47 -3.16 -12.15 -6.38
N GLY A 48 -2.18 -13.02 -6.54
CA GLY A 48 -1.94 -13.74 -7.78
C GLY A 48 -0.72 -13.23 -8.54
N GLU A 49 -0.79 -13.27 -9.87
CA GLU A 49 0.33 -12.94 -10.77
C GLU A 49 0.86 -11.51 -10.59
N SER A 50 -0.03 -10.56 -10.29
CA SER A 50 0.34 -9.18 -10.02
C SER A 50 1.32 -9.08 -8.88
N ARG A 51 0.97 -9.66 -7.73
CA ARG A 51 1.83 -9.67 -6.54
C ARG A 51 3.16 -10.34 -6.81
N GLU A 52 3.16 -11.48 -7.48
CA GLU A 52 4.38 -12.21 -7.83
C GLU A 52 5.32 -11.37 -8.69
N LYS A 53 4.76 -10.65 -9.68
CA LYS A 53 5.54 -9.75 -10.55
C LYS A 53 6.17 -8.61 -9.76
N LEU A 54 5.41 -7.94 -8.87
CA LEU A 54 5.93 -6.82 -8.10
C LEU A 54 6.99 -7.27 -7.08
N ILE A 55 6.78 -8.41 -6.43
CA ILE A 55 7.78 -9.00 -5.54
C ILE A 55 9.05 -9.33 -6.32
N ALA A 56 8.96 -9.86 -7.54
CA ALA A 56 10.13 -10.11 -8.36
C ALA A 56 10.91 -8.82 -8.67
N LEU A 57 10.23 -7.73 -9.02
CA LEU A 57 10.87 -6.42 -9.25
C LEU A 57 11.57 -5.88 -7.99
N ILE A 58 10.99 -6.08 -6.80
CA ILE A 58 11.62 -5.72 -5.52
C ILE A 58 12.89 -6.55 -5.30
N LEU A 59 12.80 -7.85 -5.47
CA LEU A 59 13.90 -8.78 -5.22
C LEU A 59 15.06 -8.62 -6.24
N ASP A 60 14.76 -8.15 -7.45
CA ASP A 60 15.76 -7.80 -8.46
C ASP A 60 16.33 -6.37 -8.25
N GLY A 61 15.80 -5.62 -7.26
CA GLY A 61 16.25 -4.26 -6.94
C GLY A 61 15.76 -3.18 -7.91
N ASN A 62 14.86 -3.52 -8.83
CA ASN A 62 14.30 -2.58 -9.79
C ASN A 62 13.22 -1.69 -9.15
N LYS A 63 12.25 -2.31 -8.43
CA LYS A 63 11.22 -1.55 -7.70
C LYS A 63 11.76 -1.09 -6.36
N ARG A 64 11.81 0.23 -6.18
CA ARG A 64 12.32 0.89 -4.97
C ARG A 64 11.41 1.99 -4.44
N ALA A 65 10.18 2.05 -4.94
CA ALA A 65 9.17 2.95 -4.42
C ALA A 65 7.79 2.32 -4.50
N THR A 66 6.86 2.86 -3.72
CA THR A 66 5.45 2.48 -3.73
C THR A 66 4.60 3.66 -3.27
N ALA A 67 3.36 3.72 -3.74
CA ALA A 67 2.40 4.75 -3.40
C ALA A 67 1.16 4.17 -2.73
N GLY A 68 0.56 4.97 -1.84
CA GLY A 68 -0.76 4.73 -1.28
C GLY A 68 -1.52 6.04 -1.13
N THR A 69 -2.83 5.98 -1.11
CA THR A 69 -3.68 7.15 -0.85
C THR A 69 -3.72 7.44 0.65
N LEU A 70 -3.48 8.69 1.05
CA LEU A 70 -3.46 9.05 2.47
C LEU A 70 -4.80 8.75 3.15
N GLU A 71 -5.90 9.11 2.51
CA GLU A 71 -7.23 8.99 3.09
C GLU A 71 -7.68 7.52 3.23
N TRP A 72 -7.50 6.71 2.16
CA TRP A 72 -8.09 5.36 2.12
C TRP A 72 -7.14 4.27 2.58
N ASP A 73 -5.82 4.39 2.31
CA ASP A 73 -4.85 3.36 2.68
C ASP A 73 -4.26 3.58 4.09
N TYR A 74 -4.33 4.82 4.63
CA TYR A 74 -3.75 5.14 5.95
C TYR A 74 -4.81 5.60 6.95
N GLU A 75 -5.51 6.71 6.68
CA GLU A 75 -6.43 7.30 7.67
C GLU A 75 -7.67 6.42 7.91
N ALA A 76 -8.30 5.90 6.84
CA ALA A 76 -9.47 5.02 6.95
C ALA A 76 -9.13 3.70 7.65
N GLU A 77 -7.92 3.17 7.44
CA GLU A 77 -7.43 1.95 8.07
C GLU A 77 -6.79 2.20 9.44
N ASN A 78 -6.69 3.48 9.86
CA ASN A 78 -5.97 3.88 11.07
C ASN A 78 -4.52 3.37 11.08
N GLU A 79 -3.89 3.35 9.90
CA GLU A 79 -2.51 2.94 9.71
C GLU A 79 -1.56 4.14 9.78
N PRO A 80 -0.47 4.08 10.56
CA PRO A 80 0.52 5.14 10.56
C PRO A 80 1.31 5.14 9.26
N ILE A 81 1.60 6.33 8.73
CA ILE A 81 2.54 6.48 7.62
C ILE A 81 3.91 5.93 8.05
N GLU A 82 4.62 5.31 7.12
CA GLU A 82 5.96 4.78 7.37
C GLU A 82 6.92 5.86 7.85
N SER A 83 7.83 5.45 8.72
CA SER A 83 8.92 6.31 9.16
C SER A 83 10.21 5.95 8.42
N VAL A 84 11.03 6.95 8.10
CA VAL A 84 12.37 6.71 7.53
C VAL A 84 13.17 5.79 8.45
N GLY A 85 13.71 4.71 7.89
CA GLY A 85 14.41 3.66 8.63
C GLY A 85 13.50 2.52 9.09
N GLU A 86 12.19 2.63 8.95
CA GLU A 86 11.26 1.54 9.27
C GLU A 86 11.48 0.36 8.34
N ARG A 87 11.48 -0.86 8.93
CA ARG A 87 11.57 -2.10 8.19
C ARG A 87 10.20 -2.75 8.09
N LEU A 88 9.88 -3.22 6.89
CA LEU A 88 8.61 -3.85 6.56
C LEU A 88 8.85 -5.26 6.01
N ALA A 89 8.00 -6.19 6.41
CA ALA A 89 8.01 -7.56 5.90
C ALA A 89 7.15 -7.66 4.63
N VAL A 90 7.78 -7.91 3.50
CA VAL A 90 7.07 -8.19 2.24
C VAL A 90 6.53 -9.61 2.29
N ILE A 91 5.21 -9.76 2.11
CA ILE A 91 4.54 -11.06 2.12
C ILE A 91 3.97 -11.42 0.75
N ASP A 92 4.08 -12.71 0.43
CA ASP A 92 3.63 -13.28 -0.84
C ASP A 92 2.15 -13.74 -0.80
N ASN A 93 1.70 -14.38 -1.88
CA ASN A 93 0.34 -14.94 -1.98
C ASN A 93 0.02 -16.02 -0.94
N LEU A 94 1.03 -16.61 -0.31
CA LEU A 94 0.87 -17.63 0.73
C LEU A 94 1.12 -17.05 2.14
N GLN A 95 1.13 -15.72 2.27
CA GLN A 95 1.40 -15.00 3.52
C GLN A 95 2.79 -15.32 4.11
N ARG A 96 3.76 -15.67 3.26
CA ARG A 96 5.13 -15.93 3.67
C ARG A 96 5.95 -14.64 3.56
N HIS A 97 6.79 -14.38 4.55
CA HIS A 97 7.76 -13.29 4.56
C HIS A 97 8.90 -13.60 3.58
N VAL A 98 8.88 -13.00 2.40
CA VAL A 98 9.82 -13.28 1.29
C VAL A 98 10.94 -12.27 1.13
N ALA A 99 10.74 -11.06 1.64
CA ALA A 99 11.74 -9.99 1.64
C ALA A 99 11.54 -9.03 2.81
N THR A 100 12.59 -8.33 3.21
CA THR A 100 12.50 -7.17 4.10
C THR A 100 12.95 -5.94 3.33
N ILE A 101 12.13 -4.91 3.33
CA ILE A 101 12.45 -3.59 2.79
C ILE A 101 12.60 -2.58 3.93
N GLN A 102 13.35 -1.51 3.69
CA GLN A 102 13.50 -0.41 4.65
C GLN A 102 13.17 0.91 3.98
N ALA A 103 12.24 1.67 4.56
CA ALA A 103 11.88 2.99 4.08
C ALA A 103 13.08 3.95 4.17
N THR A 104 13.41 4.60 3.05
CA THR A 104 14.54 5.54 2.95
C THR A 104 14.09 6.99 2.81
N ARG A 105 12.91 7.21 2.22
CA ARG A 105 12.28 8.52 2.08
C ARG A 105 10.76 8.33 2.06
N VAL A 106 10.04 9.20 2.77
CA VAL A 106 8.58 9.18 2.83
C VAL A 106 8.08 10.60 2.66
N GLU A 107 7.20 10.80 1.70
CA GLU A 107 6.69 12.12 1.34
C GLU A 107 5.18 12.05 1.12
N VAL A 108 4.48 13.16 1.34
CA VAL A 108 3.05 13.30 1.01
C VAL A 108 2.90 14.38 -0.04
N HIS A 109 2.44 13.98 -1.21
CA HIS A 109 2.22 14.88 -2.34
C HIS A 109 0.74 14.96 -2.70
N ARG A 110 0.34 16.00 -3.47
CA ARG A 110 -0.91 15.94 -4.20
C ARG A 110 -0.73 14.97 -5.37
N PHE A 111 -1.78 14.33 -5.79
CA PHE A 111 -1.75 13.43 -6.95
C PHE A 111 -1.21 14.12 -8.20
N ALA A 112 -1.60 15.41 -8.41
CA ALA A 112 -1.09 16.23 -9.51
C ALA A 112 0.43 16.45 -9.49
N ASP A 113 1.09 16.35 -8.33
CA ASP A 113 2.48 16.73 -8.14
C ASP A 113 3.43 15.52 -7.99
N VAL A 114 2.98 14.30 -8.28
CA VAL A 114 3.84 13.11 -8.26
C VAL A 114 4.97 13.28 -9.27
N PRO A 115 6.25 13.20 -8.82
CA PRO A 115 7.39 13.48 -9.70
C PRO A 115 7.77 12.28 -10.58
N ASP A 116 8.40 12.56 -11.72
CA ASP A 116 8.91 11.53 -12.65
C ASP A 116 9.88 10.56 -11.95
N GLU A 117 10.72 11.08 -11.05
CA GLU A 117 11.64 10.27 -10.25
C GLU A 117 10.92 9.15 -9.49
N PHE A 118 9.73 9.44 -8.98
CA PHE A 118 8.94 8.45 -8.25
C PHE A 118 8.41 7.37 -9.18
N ALA A 119 7.82 7.75 -10.32
CA ALA A 119 7.31 6.81 -11.32
C ALA A 119 8.41 5.84 -11.79
N LEU A 120 9.62 6.37 -12.04
CA LEU A 120 10.78 5.55 -12.39
C LEU A 120 11.22 4.61 -11.26
N ALA A 121 11.15 5.06 -10.01
CA ALA A 121 11.53 4.25 -8.85
C ALA A 121 10.52 3.12 -8.55
N GLU A 122 9.25 3.28 -8.92
CA GLU A 122 8.26 2.20 -8.85
C GLU A 122 8.55 1.06 -9.83
N ALA A 123 9.15 1.37 -10.98
CA ALA A 123 9.53 0.42 -12.03
C ALA A 123 8.35 -0.44 -12.54
N GLU A 124 7.13 0.08 -12.51
CA GLU A 124 5.92 -0.64 -12.94
C GLU A 124 5.58 -0.42 -14.41
N GLY A 125 6.35 0.40 -15.10
CA GLY A 125 6.22 0.68 -16.53
C GLY A 125 6.01 2.16 -16.83
N ASP A 126 5.68 2.96 -15.82
CA ASP A 126 5.52 4.41 -15.94
C ASP A 126 6.90 5.08 -15.98
N LEU A 127 7.07 6.06 -16.86
CA LEU A 127 8.33 6.78 -17.05
C LEU A 127 8.27 8.20 -16.51
N THR A 128 7.08 8.73 -16.35
CA THR A 128 6.83 10.11 -15.91
C THR A 128 5.74 10.15 -14.85
N GLY A 129 5.65 11.24 -14.10
CA GLY A 129 4.54 11.50 -13.19
C GLY A 129 3.20 11.56 -13.92
N ASP A 130 3.17 11.96 -15.19
CA ASP A 130 1.95 11.93 -16.03
C ASP A 130 1.51 10.49 -16.30
N ASP A 131 2.43 9.59 -16.68
CA ASP A 131 2.13 8.17 -16.88
C ASP A 131 1.61 7.54 -15.57
N PHE A 132 2.28 7.85 -14.44
CA PHE A 132 1.84 7.42 -13.12
C PHE A 132 0.40 7.86 -12.82
N ARG A 133 0.08 9.15 -13.08
CA ARG A 133 -1.27 9.66 -12.83
C ARG A 133 -2.31 8.97 -13.71
N GLU A 134 -2.01 8.72 -14.99
CA GLU A 134 -2.93 8.05 -15.89
C GLU A 134 -3.22 6.62 -15.41
N SER A 135 -2.17 5.85 -15.11
CA SER A 135 -2.28 4.46 -14.69
C SER A 135 -2.97 4.32 -13.32
N HIS A 136 -2.59 5.15 -12.35
CA HIS A 136 -3.14 5.10 -10.99
C HIS A 136 -4.55 5.69 -10.89
N PHE A 137 -4.87 6.74 -11.67
CA PHE A 137 -6.24 7.22 -11.75
C PHE A 137 -7.20 6.12 -12.21
N LYS A 138 -6.81 5.40 -13.27
CA LYS A 138 -7.60 4.28 -13.77
C LYS A 138 -7.80 3.21 -12.69
N PHE A 139 -6.71 2.81 -12.06
CA PHE A 139 -6.72 1.76 -11.04
C PHE A 139 -7.61 2.13 -9.83
N TRP A 140 -7.35 3.27 -9.20
CA TRP A 140 -8.12 3.68 -8.02
C TRP A 140 -9.59 3.98 -8.37
N SER A 141 -9.87 4.49 -9.57
CA SER A 141 -11.25 4.66 -10.06
C SER A 141 -11.97 3.33 -10.24
N GLU A 142 -11.29 2.28 -10.72
CA GLU A 142 -11.84 0.92 -10.79
C GLU A 142 -12.15 0.34 -9.41
N LEU A 143 -11.45 0.77 -8.38
CA LEU A 143 -11.75 0.46 -6.97
C LEU A 143 -12.88 1.33 -6.38
N GLY A 144 -13.41 2.30 -7.14
CA GLY A 144 -14.46 3.21 -6.71
C GLY A 144 -13.98 4.38 -5.86
N LEU A 145 -12.66 4.66 -5.83
CA LEU A 145 -12.10 5.77 -5.08
C LEU A 145 -12.25 7.09 -5.86
N PRO A 146 -12.72 8.20 -5.23
CA PRO A 146 -12.91 9.48 -5.90
C PRO A 146 -11.59 10.25 -5.99
N ILE A 147 -10.71 9.83 -6.89
CA ILE A 147 -9.40 10.47 -7.10
C ILE A 147 -9.52 11.79 -7.84
N SER A 148 -8.77 12.77 -7.40
CA SER A 148 -8.63 14.09 -8.03
C SER A 148 -7.17 14.57 -7.94
N ASP A 149 -6.86 15.66 -8.62
CA ASP A 149 -5.55 16.31 -8.56
C ASP A 149 -5.12 16.68 -7.13
N GLU A 150 -6.09 16.97 -6.25
CA GLU A 150 -5.86 17.34 -4.86
C GLU A 150 -5.75 16.15 -3.90
N THR A 151 -6.04 14.93 -4.35
CA THR A 151 -5.91 13.72 -3.54
C THR A 151 -4.49 13.59 -3.02
N LYS A 152 -4.34 13.34 -1.71
CA LYS A 152 -3.03 13.16 -1.08
C LYS A 152 -2.54 11.73 -1.27
N ILE A 153 -1.32 11.63 -1.78
CA ILE A 153 -0.63 10.36 -2.02
C ILE A 153 0.61 10.30 -1.14
N VAL A 154 0.78 9.21 -0.42
CA VAL A 154 1.98 8.90 0.34
C VAL A 154 2.94 8.18 -0.60
N LEU A 155 4.12 8.75 -0.80
CA LEU A 155 5.19 8.21 -1.63
C LEU A 155 6.25 7.61 -0.70
N VAL A 156 6.44 6.31 -0.76
CA VAL A 156 7.42 5.60 0.08
C VAL A 156 8.52 5.05 -0.81
N TYR A 157 9.74 5.57 -0.64
CA TYR A 157 10.95 5.01 -1.24
C TYR A 157 11.58 4.05 -0.26
N PHE A 158 12.14 2.96 -0.76
CA PHE A 158 12.72 1.93 0.08
C PHE A 158 13.93 1.24 -0.58
N ASP A 159 14.74 0.61 0.24
CA ASP A 159 15.77 -0.33 -0.17
C ASP A 159 15.39 -1.76 0.23
N LEU A 160 15.77 -2.72 -0.61
CA LEU A 160 15.74 -4.13 -0.25
C LEU A 160 16.90 -4.42 0.73
N VAL A 161 16.57 -4.80 1.97
CA VAL A 161 17.59 -5.09 2.99
C VAL A 161 17.78 -6.58 3.24
N GLU A 162 16.80 -7.43 2.87
CA GLU A 162 16.91 -8.88 3.01
C GLU A 162 16.09 -9.60 1.93
N ASP A 163 16.72 -10.49 1.18
CA ASP A 163 16.05 -11.46 0.30
C ASP A 163 15.96 -12.81 1.02
N ARG A 164 14.79 -13.14 1.52
CA ARG A 164 14.58 -14.34 2.33
C ARG A 164 14.45 -15.62 1.53
N ARG A 165 14.28 -15.56 0.21
CA ARG A 165 14.32 -16.74 -0.66
C ARG A 165 15.67 -17.44 -0.63
N LYS A 166 16.74 -16.69 -0.30
CA LYS A 166 18.12 -17.20 -0.23
C LYS A 166 18.48 -17.83 1.11
N LEU A 167 17.53 -17.82 2.07
CA LEU A 167 17.77 -18.33 3.43
C LEU A 167 17.19 -19.72 3.68
N VAL A 168 16.67 -20.39 2.64
CA VAL A 168 16.09 -21.74 2.69
C VAL A 168 17.02 -22.75 2.05
#